data_b7b95a81c0f04e34355acab5029244f5
#
_entry.id   b7b95a81c0f04e34355acab5029244f5
#
_cell.length_a   1.000
_cell.length_b   1.000
_cell.length_c   1.000
_cell.angle_alpha   90.00
_cell.angle_beta   90.00
_cell.angle_gamma   90.00
#
_symmetry.space_group_name_H-M   'P 1'
#
loop_
_entity.id
_entity.type
_entity.pdbx_description
1 polymer ?
#
loop_
_entity_poly.entity_id
_entity_poly.type
_entity_poly.pdbx_seq_one_letter_code
_entity_poly.pdbx_strand_id
1 'polypeptide(L)'
;YYRAVDKVPYTVRYLEVGTEKVLHEEKYVPDNRRSGVVETFEPVSGYMPDAYQKSLILSPGEPDSNVITFWYEKDTAHAYYIVTHYTQNVSGTGYSRYQEEAAQIGDVNSTVQGNPISIPGFTYVSAKSEILVKGKVMETGTNSATLTVEGLEIRLYYDRESYPYTVRYLEAGTNVSLLEDKVVEGQLFGTWVEESYAKIDGYVVDQEKKSITIGQSGNVIIFYYTEQEVTINYVVEPKSTKMGSLDNAKDEAVKVITGTVQGSTPTPTNANYKFEGWYLDEACTQKVPAGWVDSNNKLTPQKNAKGLYEAATYYAKFELNVFDLTITKKGTAAIDENQSFIFEVIGPNGYTNTVTIQGNDSVTIRGLTVGQYTVREETSWSWRYQPDGTHTITADNIQNGAASVTVKNTRTLGQWLNGCSYAINRWINNVVLKSH
;
A
#
# COMPACT_ATOMS: atom_id res chain seq x y z
N TYR A 1 -33.10 -23.61 22.33
CA TYR A 1 -33.22 -24.99 22.81
C TYR A 1 -33.79 -25.82 21.67
N TYR A 2 -32.98 -26.65 21.00
CA TYR A 2 -33.47 -27.67 20.05
C TYR A 2 -33.87 -28.88 20.88
N ARG A 3 -35.15 -29.19 20.85
CA ARG A 3 -35.67 -30.45 21.43
C ARG A 3 -35.29 -31.58 20.49
N ALA A 4 -34.71 -32.66 20.99
CA ALA A 4 -34.48 -33.86 20.20
C ALA A 4 -35.83 -34.32 19.64
N VAL A 5 -35.91 -34.51 18.32
CA VAL A 5 -37.13 -35.06 17.69
C VAL A 5 -37.21 -36.52 18.11
N ASP A 6 -38.34 -36.90 18.74
CA ASP A 6 -38.59 -38.27 19.13
C ASP A 6 -38.57 -39.17 17.87
N LYS A 7 -38.13 -40.42 18.04
CA LYS A 7 -38.16 -41.41 16.97
C LYS A 7 -39.63 -41.80 16.73
N VAL A 8 -40.07 -41.67 15.49
CA VAL A 8 -41.42 -42.02 15.08
C VAL A 8 -41.34 -43.15 14.06
N PRO A 9 -41.61 -44.41 14.47
CA PRO A 9 -41.54 -45.55 13.58
C PRO A 9 -42.68 -45.53 12.56
N TYR A 10 -42.48 -46.20 11.45
CA TYR A 10 -43.51 -46.45 10.45
C TYR A 10 -43.30 -47.80 9.75
N THR A 11 -44.37 -48.32 9.12
CA THR A 11 -44.38 -49.55 8.36
C THR A 11 -44.79 -49.31 6.92
N VAL A 12 -44.18 -50.02 5.97
CA VAL A 12 -44.62 -50.07 4.57
C VAL A 12 -45.10 -51.46 4.26
N ARG A 13 -46.35 -51.57 3.71
CA ARG A 13 -46.99 -52.82 3.34
C ARG A 13 -47.19 -52.89 1.82
N TYR A 14 -47.18 -54.12 1.34
CA TYR A 14 -47.25 -54.44 -0.11
C TYR A 14 -48.32 -55.53 -0.27
N LEU A 15 -49.57 -55.12 -0.57
CA LEU A 15 -50.72 -56.02 -0.56
C LEU A 15 -51.41 -56.12 -1.91
N GLU A 16 -51.94 -57.30 -2.26
CA GLU A 16 -52.81 -57.49 -3.44
C GLU A 16 -54.18 -56.93 -3.20
N VAL A 17 -54.69 -56.14 -4.16
CA VAL A 17 -56.04 -55.56 -4.13
C VAL A 17 -57.09 -56.66 -4.02
N GLY A 18 -58.05 -56.49 -3.09
CA GLY A 18 -59.20 -57.35 -2.92
C GLY A 18 -58.93 -58.66 -2.18
N THR A 19 -57.66 -59.08 -2.03
CA THR A 19 -57.27 -60.30 -1.31
C THR A 19 -56.49 -60.02 -0.04
N GLU A 20 -55.87 -58.83 0.06
CA GLU A 20 -54.96 -58.46 1.12
C GLU A 20 -53.76 -59.42 1.26
N LYS A 21 -53.49 -60.22 0.24
CA LYS A 21 -52.34 -61.10 0.22
C LYS A 21 -51.07 -60.29 0.24
N VAL A 22 -50.14 -60.61 1.16
CA VAL A 22 -48.81 -60.04 1.21
C VAL A 22 -48.00 -60.46 0.01
N LEU A 23 -47.56 -59.50 -0.80
CA LEU A 23 -46.78 -59.74 -2.05
C LEU A 23 -45.29 -59.54 -1.86
N HIS A 24 -44.90 -58.74 -0.87
CA HIS A 24 -43.53 -58.46 -0.48
C HIS A 24 -43.43 -58.34 1.03
N GLU A 25 -42.23 -58.59 1.60
CA GLU A 25 -42.00 -58.41 3.05
C GLU A 25 -42.24 -57.00 3.49
N GLU A 26 -42.90 -56.81 4.62
CA GLU A 26 -43.16 -55.47 5.18
C GLU A 26 -41.83 -54.79 5.57
N LYS A 27 -41.67 -53.56 5.22
CA LYS A 27 -40.54 -52.71 5.62
C LYS A 27 -40.91 -51.97 6.91
N TYR A 28 -40.20 -52.27 7.99
CA TYR A 28 -40.34 -51.54 9.25
C TYR A 28 -39.15 -50.63 9.48
N VAL A 29 -39.43 -49.32 9.76
CA VAL A 29 -38.42 -48.30 10.00
C VAL A 29 -38.52 -47.76 11.40
N PRO A 30 -37.72 -48.25 12.39
CA PRO A 30 -37.89 -47.92 13.81
C PRO A 30 -37.33 -46.54 14.18
N ASP A 31 -36.34 -46.04 13.47
CA ASP A 31 -35.50 -44.91 13.90
C ASP A 31 -35.69 -43.64 13.08
N ASN A 32 -36.85 -43.46 12.47
CA ASN A 32 -37.14 -42.25 11.71
C ASN A 32 -37.30 -41.03 12.62
N ARG A 33 -36.70 -39.91 12.24
CA ARG A 33 -36.79 -38.63 12.95
C ARG A 33 -37.41 -37.49 12.13
N ARG A 34 -38.01 -37.84 10.99
CA ARG A 34 -38.72 -36.88 10.14
C ARG A 34 -40.24 -36.88 10.50
N SER A 35 -40.86 -35.72 10.35
CA SER A 35 -42.30 -35.60 10.54
C SER A 35 -43.12 -36.13 9.35
N GLY A 36 -42.49 -36.36 8.22
CA GLY A 36 -43.11 -36.93 7.04
C GLY A 36 -42.11 -37.80 6.28
N VAL A 37 -42.61 -38.82 5.63
CA VAL A 37 -41.83 -39.78 4.85
C VAL A 37 -42.41 -39.93 3.45
N VAL A 38 -41.60 -40.27 2.50
CA VAL A 38 -41.97 -40.65 1.14
C VAL A 38 -41.32 -42.00 0.88
N GLU A 39 -42.12 -42.97 0.47
CA GLU A 39 -41.67 -44.29 0.11
C GLU A 39 -42.04 -44.61 -1.34
N THR A 40 -41.17 -45.32 -2.02
CA THR A 40 -41.41 -45.83 -3.34
C THR A 40 -41.89 -47.29 -3.24
N PHE A 41 -42.66 -47.73 -4.21
CA PHE A 41 -43.08 -49.14 -4.27
C PHE A 41 -41.89 -50.11 -4.42
N GLU A 42 -42.11 -51.37 -3.99
CA GLU A 42 -41.18 -52.43 -4.30
C GLU A 42 -41.68 -53.19 -5.54
N PRO A 43 -40.84 -53.40 -6.56
CA PRO A 43 -41.24 -54.12 -7.78
C PRO A 43 -41.63 -55.58 -7.49
N VAL A 44 -42.88 -55.91 -7.79
CA VAL A 44 -43.40 -57.29 -7.70
C VAL A 44 -43.73 -57.79 -9.12
N SER A 45 -43.03 -58.84 -9.58
CA SER A 45 -43.19 -59.32 -10.94
C SER A 45 -44.66 -59.76 -11.22
N GLY A 46 -45.21 -59.22 -12.33
CA GLY A 46 -46.60 -59.46 -12.75
C GLY A 46 -47.64 -58.70 -12.00
N TYR A 47 -47.28 -57.69 -11.22
CA TYR A 47 -48.17 -56.80 -10.54
C TYR A 47 -47.79 -55.33 -10.75
N MET A 48 -48.82 -54.48 -10.85
CA MET A 48 -48.70 -53.02 -10.94
C MET A 48 -49.18 -52.40 -9.63
N PRO A 49 -48.34 -51.56 -8.96
CA PRO A 49 -48.78 -50.85 -7.77
C PRO A 49 -49.71 -49.70 -8.12
N ASP A 50 -50.55 -49.30 -7.17
CA ASP A 50 -51.48 -48.17 -7.29
C ASP A 50 -50.80 -46.80 -7.38
N ALA A 51 -49.55 -46.72 -6.95
CA ALA A 51 -48.76 -45.50 -7.06
C ALA A 51 -47.26 -45.81 -7.12
N TYR A 52 -46.46 -44.99 -7.86
CA TYR A 52 -45.01 -45.06 -7.85
C TYR A 52 -44.42 -44.72 -6.48
N GLN A 53 -44.97 -43.69 -5.83
CA GLN A 53 -44.55 -43.28 -4.50
C GLN A 53 -45.76 -42.86 -3.66
N LYS A 54 -45.65 -43.01 -2.37
CA LYS A 54 -46.64 -42.54 -1.38
C LYS A 54 -45.98 -41.75 -0.27
N SER A 55 -46.66 -40.72 0.23
CA SER A 55 -46.20 -39.91 1.35
C SER A 55 -47.13 -40.10 2.56
N LEU A 56 -46.53 -40.01 3.74
CA LEU A 56 -47.26 -40.06 5.01
C LEU A 56 -46.70 -39.02 5.98
N ILE A 57 -47.56 -38.21 6.59
CA ILE A 57 -47.23 -37.40 7.74
C ILE A 57 -47.36 -38.29 8.97
N LEU A 58 -46.28 -38.42 9.73
CA LEU A 58 -46.21 -39.36 10.87
C LEU A 58 -46.81 -38.76 12.12
N SER A 59 -47.58 -39.58 12.83
CA SER A 59 -48.20 -39.27 14.11
C SER A 59 -47.38 -39.85 15.27
N PRO A 60 -46.66 -39.01 16.07
CA PRO A 60 -45.85 -39.52 17.18
C PRO A 60 -46.68 -40.20 18.29
N GLY A 61 -47.95 -39.77 18.49
CA GLY A 61 -48.83 -40.31 19.51
C GLY A 61 -49.52 -41.64 19.14
N GLU A 62 -49.51 -42.00 17.86
CA GLU A 62 -50.19 -43.21 17.33
C GLU A 62 -49.28 -43.95 16.37
N PRO A 63 -48.20 -44.56 16.86
CA PRO A 63 -47.16 -45.17 15.98
C PRO A 63 -47.72 -46.31 15.10
N ASP A 64 -48.74 -47.03 15.57
CA ASP A 64 -49.37 -48.11 14.81
C ASP A 64 -50.21 -47.59 13.63
N SER A 65 -50.58 -46.32 13.61
CA SER A 65 -51.26 -45.69 12.47
C SER A 65 -50.31 -45.24 11.36
N ASN A 66 -49.01 -45.22 11.62
CA ASN A 66 -48.00 -44.82 10.68
C ASN A 66 -47.70 -45.92 9.67
N VAL A 67 -48.66 -46.15 8.77
CA VAL A 67 -48.55 -47.25 7.76
C VAL A 67 -48.75 -46.69 6.35
N ILE A 68 -47.83 -46.97 5.48
CA ILE A 68 -47.97 -46.76 4.03
C ILE A 68 -48.30 -48.12 3.42
N THR A 69 -49.41 -48.22 2.71
CA THR A 69 -49.77 -49.45 2.01
C THR A 69 -49.73 -49.20 0.49
N PHE A 70 -48.93 -49.96 -0.21
CA PHE A 70 -49.00 -50.08 -1.65
C PHE A 70 -49.92 -51.24 -2.01
N TRP A 71 -50.95 -50.92 -2.84
CA TRP A 71 -51.90 -51.88 -3.31
C TRP A 71 -51.55 -52.27 -4.74
N TYR A 72 -51.52 -53.58 -5.00
CA TYR A 72 -51.07 -54.13 -6.26
C TYR A 72 -52.19 -54.86 -6.98
N GLU A 73 -52.34 -54.58 -8.26
CA GLU A 73 -53.22 -55.37 -9.17
C GLU A 73 -52.39 -56.23 -10.08
N LYS A 74 -52.90 -57.39 -10.50
CA LYS A 74 -52.20 -58.20 -11.50
C LYS A 74 -52.15 -57.47 -12.81
N ASP A 75 -50.97 -57.18 -13.26
CA ASP A 75 -50.72 -56.56 -14.56
C ASP A 75 -49.35 -57.03 -15.07
N THR A 76 -49.36 -57.63 -16.27
CA THR A 76 -48.17 -58.04 -16.99
C THR A 76 -47.96 -57.27 -18.28
N ALA A 77 -48.86 -56.35 -18.57
CA ALA A 77 -48.82 -55.51 -19.79
C ALA A 77 -48.17 -54.15 -19.60
N HIS A 78 -48.22 -53.62 -18.36
CA HIS A 78 -47.66 -52.27 -18.08
C HIS A 78 -46.65 -52.35 -16.93
N ALA A 79 -45.74 -51.39 -16.92
CA ALA A 79 -44.78 -51.19 -15.83
C ALA A 79 -44.40 -49.70 -15.70
N TYR A 80 -43.90 -49.31 -14.52
CA TYR A 80 -43.35 -47.99 -14.33
C TYR A 80 -41.93 -47.90 -14.88
N TYR A 81 -41.58 -46.74 -15.42
CA TYR A 81 -40.22 -46.33 -15.60
C TYR A 81 -40.02 -44.90 -15.11
N ILE A 82 -38.76 -44.57 -14.74
CA ILE A 82 -38.40 -43.25 -14.23
C ILE A 82 -37.12 -42.79 -14.92
N VAL A 83 -37.02 -41.46 -15.13
CA VAL A 83 -35.82 -40.81 -15.65
C VAL A 83 -35.23 -39.95 -14.56
N THR A 84 -33.95 -40.15 -14.26
CA THR A 84 -33.23 -39.42 -13.23
C THR A 84 -32.00 -38.74 -13.82
N HIS A 85 -31.86 -37.44 -13.55
CA HIS A 85 -30.73 -36.64 -14.02
C HIS A 85 -29.68 -36.47 -12.92
N TYR A 86 -28.41 -36.72 -13.24
CA TYR A 86 -27.29 -36.63 -12.34
C TYR A 86 -26.25 -35.63 -12.84
N THR A 87 -25.87 -34.64 -12.03
CA THR A 87 -24.83 -33.67 -12.36
C THR A 87 -23.54 -33.99 -11.64
N GLN A 88 -22.40 -33.82 -12.34
CA GLN A 88 -21.06 -33.97 -11.79
C GLN A 88 -20.83 -33.05 -10.59
N ASN A 89 -20.23 -33.58 -9.54
CA ASN A 89 -19.88 -32.83 -8.34
C ASN A 89 -18.79 -31.79 -8.62
N VAL A 90 -18.70 -30.73 -7.80
CA VAL A 90 -17.67 -29.67 -7.92
C VAL A 90 -16.26 -30.21 -7.83
N SER A 91 -16.04 -31.29 -7.09
CA SER A 91 -14.75 -31.99 -7.01
C SER A 91 -14.27 -32.58 -8.34
N GLY A 92 -15.11 -32.58 -9.37
CA GLY A 92 -14.84 -33.24 -10.63
C GLY A 92 -15.00 -34.77 -10.57
N THR A 93 -15.30 -35.34 -9.40
CA THR A 93 -15.46 -36.79 -9.17
C THR A 93 -16.85 -37.08 -8.63
N GLY A 94 -17.47 -38.13 -9.19
CA GLY A 94 -18.83 -38.56 -8.79
C GLY A 94 -19.93 -37.60 -9.26
N TYR A 95 -21.15 -38.03 -9.03
CA TYR A 95 -22.36 -37.35 -9.47
C TYR A 95 -23.38 -37.30 -8.35
N SER A 96 -24.20 -36.27 -8.34
CA SER A 96 -25.33 -36.12 -7.43
C SER A 96 -26.62 -35.97 -8.22
N ARG A 97 -27.71 -36.56 -7.69
CA ARG A 97 -29.02 -36.44 -8.32
C ARG A 97 -29.43 -34.96 -8.38
N TYR A 98 -29.69 -34.49 -9.57
CA TYR A 98 -30.15 -33.13 -9.86
C TYR A 98 -31.66 -33.07 -9.88
N GLN A 99 -32.28 -33.97 -10.66
CA GLN A 99 -33.75 -34.01 -10.84
C GLN A 99 -34.19 -35.44 -11.09
N GLU A 100 -35.37 -35.78 -10.61
CA GLU A 100 -36.08 -37.00 -10.95
C GLU A 100 -37.37 -36.59 -11.64
N GLU A 101 -37.65 -37.13 -12.82
CA GLU A 101 -38.91 -36.88 -13.49
C GLU A 101 -40.06 -37.66 -12.82
N ALA A 102 -41.28 -37.23 -13.06
CA ALA A 102 -42.44 -38.03 -12.61
C ALA A 102 -42.42 -39.41 -13.22
N ALA A 103 -42.71 -40.42 -12.41
CA ALA A 103 -42.81 -41.80 -12.90
C ALA A 103 -43.80 -41.90 -14.06
N GLN A 104 -43.42 -42.62 -15.09
CA GLN A 104 -44.21 -42.82 -16.29
C GLN A 104 -44.64 -44.30 -16.35
N ILE A 105 -45.80 -44.56 -16.97
CA ILE A 105 -46.27 -45.94 -17.25
C ILE A 105 -46.08 -46.20 -18.73
N GLY A 106 -45.53 -47.35 -19.05
CA GLY A 106 -45.34 -47.78 -20.44
C GLY A 106 -45.76 -49.26 -20.61
N ASP A 107 -45.95 -49.66 -21.87
CA ASP A 107 -46.25 -51.05 -22.20
C ASP A 107 -44.99 -51.92 -22.03
N VAL A 108 -45.12 -53.03 -21.35
CA VAL A 108 -44.07 -54.04 -21.23
C VAL A 108 -43.65 -54.54 -22.63
N ASN A 109 -42.36 -54.69 -22.84
CA ASN A 109 -41.68 -54.96 -24.12
C ASN A 109 -41.72 -53.79 -25.13
N SER A 110 -42.23 -52.61 -24.78
CA SER A 110 -42.00 -51.42 -25.58
C SER A 110 -40.62 -50.77 -25.27
N THR A 111 -40.12 -49.98 -26.22
CA THR A 111 -38.90 -49.17 -25.96
C THR A 111 -39.31 -47.87 -25.28
N VAL A 112 -38.70 -47.61 -24.11
CA VAL A 112 -38.81 -46.32 -23.37
C VAL A 112 -37.48 -45.58 -23.44
N GLN A 113 -37.54 -44.26 -23.39
CA GLN A 113 -36.35 -43.40 -23.54
C GLN A 113 -36.33 -42.25 -22.55
N GLY A 114 -35.19 -41.99 -21.93
CA GLY A 114 -34.95 -40.80 -21.17
C GLY A 114 -34.44 -39.66 -22.07
N ASN A 115 -35.05 -38.49 -22.00
CA ASN A 115 -34.67 -37.33 -22.81
C ASN A 115 -33.75 -36.43 -22.01
N PRO A 116 -32.52 -36.10 -22.52
CA PRO A 116 -31.67 -35.14 -21.90
C PRO A 116 -32.32 -33.76 -21.81
N ILE A 117 -32.15 -33.08 -20.67
CA ILE A 117 -32.61 -31.71 -20.45
C ILE A 117 -31.43 -30.74 -20.50
N SER A 118 -31.69 -29.46 -20.78
CA SER A 118 -30.66 -28.42 -20.72
C SER A 118 -30.43 -28.02 -19.29
N ILE A 119 -29.21 -28.18 -18.79
CA ILE A 119 -28.78 -27.76 -17.45
C ILE A 119 -27.64 -26.75 -17.64
N PRO A 120 -27.80 -25.48 -17.22
CA PRO A 120 -26.76 -24.45 -17.41
C PRO A 120 -25.43 -24.84 -16.78
N GLY A 121 -24.34 -24.76 -17.56
CA GLY A 121 -22.99 -25.15 -17.13
C GLY A 121 -22.70 -26.62 -17.10
N PHE A 122 -23.58 -27.46 -17.73
CA PHE A 122 -23.40 -28.89 -17.83
C PHE A 122 -23.70 -29.42 -19.22
N THR A 123 -22.96 -30.40 -19.63
CA THR A 123 -23.13 -31.10 -20.89
C THR A 123 -23.52 -32.58 -20.66
N TYR A 124 -24.59 -32.99 -21.30
CA TYR A 124 -25.03 -34.41 -21.26
C TYR A 124 -23.95 -35.35 -21.86
N VAL A 125 -23.66 -36.44 -21.15
CA VAL A 125 -22.66 -37.44 -21.56
C VAL A 125 -23.34 -38.80 -21.75
N SER A 126 -23.78 -39.08 -22.95
CA SER A 126 -24.52 -40.31 -23.28
C SER A 126 -23.76 -41.59 -22.88
N ALA A 127 -22.44 -41.59 -23.04
CA ALA A 127 -21.60 -42.76 -22.68
C ALA A 127 -21.63 -43.14 -21.19
N LYS A 128 -22.10 -42.21 -20.31
CA LYS A 128 -22.22 -42.46 -18.87
C LYS A 128 -23.65 -42.82 -18.43
N SER A 129 -24.62 -42.75 -19.35
CA SER A 129 -26.01 -43.09 -19.03
C SER A 129 -26.13 -44.52 -18.63
N GLU A 130 -27.05 -44.82 -17.73
CA GLU A 130 -27.24 -46.16 -17.17
C GLU A 130 -28.72 -46.55 -17.21
N ILE A 131 -28.99 -47.83 -17.47
CA ILE A 131 -30.30 -48.46 -17.32
C ILE A 131 -30.23 -49.38 -16.11
N LEU A 132 -31.15 -49.18 -15.15
CA LEU A 132 -31.20 -50.00 -13.96
C LEU A 132 -32.58 -50.73 -13.85
N VAL A 133 -32.50 -51.96 -13.40
CA VAL A 133 -33.68 -52.78 -13.00
C VAL A 133 -33.46 -53.18 -11.54
N LYS A 134 -34.46 -52.87 -10.65
CA LYS A 134 -34.33 -53.12 -9.21
C LYS A 134 -33.04 -52.56 -8.60
N GLY A 135 -32.63 -51.34 -9.01
CA GLY A 135 -31.42 -50.66 -8.52
C GLY A 135 -30.11 -51.24 -8.99
N LYS A 136 -30.12 -52.27 -9.85
CA LYS A 136 -28.92 -52.91 -10.43
C LYS A 136 -28.73 -52.39 -11.83
N VAL A 137 -27.51 -51.90 -12.15
CA VAL A 137 -27.12 -51.47 -13.48
C VAL A 137 -27.11 -52.68 -14.44
N MET A 138 -27.91 -52.57 -15.50
CA MET A 138 -28.05 -53.58 -16.55
C MET A 138 -27.30 -53.21 -17.82
N GLU A 139 -27.33 -51.91 -18.19
CA GLU A 139 -26.64 -51.38 -19.36
C GLU A 139 -26.04 -50.00 -19.05
N THR A 140 -25.01 -49.66 -19.79
CA THR A 140 -24.35 -48.34 -19.75
C THR A 140 -24.17 -47.79 -21.16
N GLY A 141 -24.13 -46.45 -21.32
CA GLY A 141 -23.90 -45.81 -22.62
C GLY A 141 -25.15 -45.66 -23.48
N THR A 142 -26.33 -45.93 -22.91
CA THR A 142 -27.63 -45.79 -23.60
C THR A 142 -28.61 -45.04 -22.72
N ASN A 143 -29.55 -44.33 -23.34
CA ASN A 143 -30.66 -43.62 -22.67
C ASN A 143 -32.03 -44.23 -23.06
N SER A 144 -32.03 -45.42 -23.67
CA SER A 144 -33.26 -46.12 -24.04
C SER A 144 -33.12 -47.61 -23.76
N ALA A 145 -34.20 -48.28 -23.37
CA ALA A 145 -34.22 -49.70 -23.09
C ALA A 145 -35.62 -50.26 -23.33
N THR A 146 -35.71 -51.58 -23.43
CA THR A 146 -36.97 -52.31 -23.45
C THR A 146 -37.53 -52.38 -22.03
N LEU A 147 -38.78 -51.89 -21.83
CA LEU A 147 -39.43 -51.92 -20.53
C LEU A 147 -39.75 -53.33 -20.10
N THR A 148 -39.29 -53.67 -18.91
CA THR A 148 -39.58 -55.01 -18.30
C THR A 148 -40.79 -54.95 -17.35
N VAL A 149 -41.37 -56.10 -17.03
CA VAL A 149 -42.46 -56.18 -16.02
C VAL A 149 -42.03 -55.69 -14.62
N GLU A 150 -40.76 -55.58 -14.37
CA GLU A 150 -40.17 -55.12 -13.11
C GLU A 150 -39.94 -53.59 -13.10
N GLY A 151 -40.27 -52.92 -14.20
CA GLY A 151 -39.94 -51.49 -14.42
C GLY A 151 -38.46 -51.28 -14.63
N LEU A 152 -38.07 -50.01 -14.83
CA LEU A 152 -36.65 -49.61 -14.94
C LEU A 152 -36.46 -48.14 -14.56
N GLU A 153 -35.20 -47.79 -14.24
CA GLU A 153 -34.72 -46.44 -14.08
C GLU A 153 -33.69 -46.12 -15.20
N ILE A 154 -33.87 -44.96 -15.86
CA ILE A 154 -32.90 -44.43 -16.83
C ILE A 154 -32.16 -43.28 -16.12
N ARG A 155 -30.85 -43.41 -15.93
CA ARG A 155 -29.99 -42.39 -15.38
C ARG A 155 -29.25 -41.66 -16.45
N LEU A 156 -29.39 -40.35 -16.48
CA LEU A 156 -28.74 -39.45 -17.41
C LEU A 156 -27.69 -38.64 -16.68
N TYR A 157 -26.47 -38.64 -17.15
CA TYR A 157 -25.34 -38.00 -16.49
C TYR A 157 -24.86 -36.79 -17.28
N TYR A 158 -24.52 -35.72 -16.53
CA TYR A 158 -24.10 -34.44 -17.09
C TYR A 158 -22.78 -34.03 -16.45
N ASP A 159 -21.74 -33.81 -17.29
CA ASP A 159 -20.46 -33.30 -16.85
C ASP A 159 -20.47 -31.79 -16.75
N ARG A 160 -19.73 -31.24 -15.78
CA ARG A 160 -19.54 -29.79 -15.67
C ARG A 160 -18.71 -29.30 -16.85
N GLU A 161 -19.15 -28.21 -17.45
CA GLU A 161 -18.36 -27.48 -18.42
C GLU A 161 -17.23 -26.74 -17.72
N SER A 162 -16.17 -26.44 -18.47
CA SER A 162 -15.05 -25.65 -17.97
C SER A 162 -14.99 -24.29 -18.63
N TYR A 163 -14.66 -23.25 -17.84
CA TYR A 163 -14.58 -21.88 -18.28
C TYR A 163 -13.30 -21.23 -17.78
N PRO A 164 -12.71 -20.26 -18.51
CA PRO A 164 -11.62 -19.46 -18.00
C PRO A 164 -12.12 -18.42 -17.02
N TYR A 165 -11.19 -17.92 -16.18
CA TYR A 165 -11.36 -16.65 -15.50
C TYR A 165 -10.15 -15.76 -15.70
N THR A 166 -10.35 -14.45 -15.56
CA THR A 166 -9.32 -13.43 -15.75
C THR A 166 -9.11 -12.65 -14.47
N VAL A 167 -7.85 -12.43 -14.09
CA VAL A 167 -7.47 -11.51 -13.00
C VAL A 167 -6.92 -10.24 -13.62
N ARG A 168 -7.48 -9.08 -13.25
CA ARG A 168 -7.09 -7.77 -13.74
C ARG A 168 -6.55 -6.89 -12.62
N TYR A 169 -5.57 -6.05 -12.96
CA TYR A 169 -4.86 -5.18 -12.03
C TYR A 169 -5.02 -3.74 -12.52
N LEU A 170 -5.99 -3.02 -11.97
CA LEU A 170 -6.41 -1.71 -12.49
C LEU A 170 -6.11 -0.59 -11.50
N GLU A 171 -5.69 0.55 -12.00
CA GLU A 171 -5.62 1.77 -11.20
C GLU A 171 -7.03 2.25 -10.83
N ALA A 172 -7.23 2.54 -9.55
CA ALA A 172 -8.52 3.01 -9.03
C ALA A 172 -8.88 4.39 -9.61
N GLY A 173 -10.11 4.51 -10.08
CA GLY A 173 -10.64 5.76 -10.65
C GLY A 173 -10.33 5.99 -12.13
N THR A 174 -9.23 5.48 -12.65
CA THR A 174 -8.87 5.60 -14.09
C THR A 174 -9.15 4.33 -14.87
N ASN A 175 -9.16 3.17 -14.21
CA ASN A 175 -9.23 1.83 -14.81
C ASN A 175 -8.07 1.53 -15.79
N VAL A 176 -6.98 2.25 -15.68
CA VAL A 176 -5.76 1.95 -16.44
C VAL A 176 -5.16 0.64 -15.94
N SER A 177 -4.78 -0.26 -16.85
CA SER A 177 -4.12 -1.51 -16.51
C SER A 177 -2.70 -1.24 -16.03
N LEU A 178 -2.35 -1.76 -14.84
CA LEU A 178 -1.01 -1.64 -14.24
C LEU A 178 -0.13 -2.86 -14.51
N LEU A 179 -0.75 -4.02 -14.75
CA LEU A 179 -0.08 -5.26 -15.12
C LEU A 179 -0.87 -5.96 -16.22
N GLU A 180 -0.23 -6.91 -16.88
CA GLU A 180 -0.89 -7.80 -17.83
C GLU A 180 -1.95 -8.66 -17.13
N ASP A 181 -3.08 -8.88 -17.78
CA ASP A 181 -4.17 -9.71 -17.27
C ASP A 181 -3.69 -11.18 -17.13
N LYS A 182 -3.95 -11.79 -15.98
CA LYS A 182 -3.71 -13.22 -15.76
C LYS A 182 -4.94 -14.00 -16.18
N VAL A 183 -4.82 -14.91 -17.15
CA VAL A 183 -5.88 -15.82 -17.57
C VAL A 183 -5.60 -17.23 -17.05
N VAL A 184 -6.62 -17.84 -16.43
CA VAL A 184 -6.57 -19.22 -15.92
C VAL A 184 -7.67 -20.02 -16.61
N GLU A 185 -7.26 -21.01 -17.39
CA GLU A 185 -8.14 -21.85 -18.18
C GLU A 185 -8.65 -23.09 -17.41
N GLY A 186 -9.71 -23.72 -17.90
CA GLY A 186 -10.12 -25.07 -17.52
C GLY A 186 -10.77 -25.20 -16.14
N GLN A 187 -11.35 -24.13 -15.59
CA GLN A 187 -12.03 -24.17 -14.30
C GLN A 187 -13.45 -24.69 -14.44
N LEU A 188 -13.82 -25.71 -13.67
CA LEU A 188 -15.15 -26.30 -13.73
C LEU A 188 -16.23 -25.31 -13.25
N PHE A 189 -17.34 -25.29 -13.95
CA PHE A 189 -18.53 -24.51 -13.57
C PHE A 189 -18.91 -24.72 -12.10
N GLY A 190 -19.15 -23.64 -11.37
CA GLY A 190 -19.51 -23.68 -9.95
C GLY A 190 -18.31 -23.88 -9.00
N THR A 191 -17.07 -23.97 -9.51
CA THR A 191 -15.87 -24.00 -8.64
C THR A 191 -15.66 -22.62 -8.02
N TRP A 192 -15.39 -22.58 -6.72
CA TRP A 192 -14.95 -21.40 -6.03
C TRP A 192 -13.42 -21.25 -6.19
N VAL A 193 -12.97 -20.10 -6.64
CA VAL A 193 -11.56 -19.75 -6.83
C VAL A 193 -11.20 -18.50 -6.05
N GLU A 194 -10.01 -18.44 -5.47
CA GLU A 194 -9.47 -17.29 -4.75
C GLU A 194 -8.12 -16.91 -5.35
N GLU A 195 -7.91 -15.62 -5.54
CA GLU A 195 -6.64 -15.04 -5.98
C GLU A 195 -6.11 -14.04 -4.97
N SER A 196 -4.79 -14.01 -4.84
CA SER A 196 -4.09 -12.99 -4.07
C SER A 196 -3.63 -11.87 -5.00
N TYR A 197 -3.56 -10.64 -4.47
CA TYR A 197 -3.08 -9.50 -5.22
C TYR A 197 -1.62 -9.65 -5.68
N ALA A 198 -1.25 -8.99 -6.76
CA ALA A 198 0.14 -8.80 -7.16
C ALA A 198 0.69 -7.53 -6.52
N LYS A 199 1.88 -7.62 -5.92
CA LYS A 199 2.54 -6.41 -5.35
C LYS A 199 3.02 -5.51 -6.48
N ILE A 200 2.58 -4.25 -6.47
CA ILE A 200 3.02 -3.21 -7.40
C ILE A 200 3.67 -2.09 -6.58
N ASP A 201 4.94 -1.80 -6.86
CA ASP A 201 5.68 -0.76 -6.14
C ASP A 201 5.02 0.62 -6.36
N GLY A 202 4.84 1.37 -5.28
CA GLY A 202 4.19 2.67 -5.33
C GLY A 202 2.66 2.64 -5.24
N TYR A 203 2.04 1.46 -5.13
CA TYR A 203 0.60 1.32 -5.01
C TYR A 203 0.16 0.56 -3.77
N VAL A 204 -1.05 0.85 -3.30
CA VAL A 204 -1.78 0.09 -2.29
C VAL A 204 -2.97 -0.56 -2.97
N VAL A 205 -3.15 -1.85 -2.74
CA VAL A 205 -4.30 -2.62 -3.24
C VAL A 205 -5.52 -2.43 -2.34
N ASP A 206 -6.72 -2.52 -2.93
CA ASP A 206 -8.00 -2.43 -2.21
C ASP A 206 -8.28 -3.64 -1.29
N GLN A 207 -7.85 -4.83 -1.70
CA GLN A 207 -7.98 -6.08 -0.93
C GLN A 207 -6.83 -7.04 -1.24
N GLU A 208 -6.35 -7.75 -0.21
CA GLU A 208 -5.25 -8.72 -0.38
C GLU A 208 -5.67 -9.97 -1.14
N LYS A 209 -6.94 -10.37 -1.01
CA LYS A 209 -7.52 -11.55 -1.65
C LYS A 209 -8.91 -11.26 -2.16
N LYS A 210 -9.25 -11.84 -3.30
CA LYS A 210 -10.59 -11.80 -3.90
C LYS A 210 -10.95 -13.15 -4.46
N SER A 211 -12.25 -13.44 -4.47
CA SER A 211 -12.77 -14.73 -4.92
C SER A 211 -14.00 -14.57 -5.81
N ILE A 212 -14.23 -15.57 -6.65
CA ILE A 212 -15.43 -15.72 -7.45
C ILE A 212 -15.85 -17.18 -7.49
N THR A 213 -17.12 -17.43 -7.82
CA THR A 213 -17.57 -18.77 -8.25
C THR A 213 -17.66 -18.78 -9.77
N ILE A 214 -17.06 -19.78 -10.41
CA ILE A 214 -17.00 -19.88 -11.88
C ILE A 214 -18.41 -20.05 -12.45
N GLY A 215 -18.81 -19.09 -13.24
CA GLY A 215 -20.04 -19.06 -14.03
C GLY A 215 -19.78 -19.41 -15.50
N GLN A 216 -20.86 -19.38 -16.31
CA GLN A 216 -20.75 -19.59 -17.77
C GLN A 216 -20.05 -18.42 -18.49
N SER A 217 -20.03 -17.23 -17.86
CA SER A 217 -19.38 -16.02 -18.38
C SER A 217 -19.14 -15.02 -17.26
N GLY A 218 -18.38 -13.94 -17.53
CA GLY A 218 -18.15 -12.86 -16.59
C GLY A 218 -17.19 -13.22 -15.44
N ASN A 219 -16.39 -14.26 -15.59
CA ASN A 219 -15.46 -14.74 -14.59
C ASN A 219 -14.23 -13.81 -14.52
N VAL A 220 -14.36 -12.69 -13.79
CA VAL A 220 -13.30 -11.70 -13.67
C VAL A 220 -13.10 -11.33 -12.21
N ILE A 221 -11.86 -11.37 -11.76
CA ILE A 221 -11.40 -10.81 -10.48
C ILE A 221 -10.65 -9.53 -10.80
N ILE A 222 -11.02 -8.41 -10.18
CA ILE A 222 -10.35 -7.13 -10.39
C ILE A 222 -9.74 -6.66 -9.08
N PHE A 223 -8.43 -6.46 -9.04
CA PHE A 223 -7.73 -5.75 -7.97
C PHE A 223 -7.57 -4.29 -8.37
N TYR A 224 -8.06 -3.38 -7.52
CA TYR A 224 -7.88 -1.95 -7.69
C TYR A 224 -6.73 -1.45 -6.83
N TYR A 225 -5.89 -0.62 -7.44
CA TYR A 225 -4.68 -0.08 -6.86
C TYR A 225 -4.77 1.44 -6.79
N THR A 226 -4.47 1.98 -5.62
CA THR A 226 -4.37 3.43 -5.42
C THR A 226 -2.91 3.80 -5.29
N GLU A 227 -2.45 4.80 -6.04
CA GLU A 227 -1.10 5.31 -5.92
C GLU A 227 -0.86 5.83 -4.49
N GLN A 228 0.26 5.42 -3.91
CA GLN A 228 0.68 5.86 -2.57
C GLN A 228 1.01 7.35 -2.56
N GLU A 229 0.80 7.97 -1.41
CA GLU A 229 1.23 9.32 -1.11
C GLU A 229 2.23 9.29 0.04
N VAL A 230 3.28 10.09 -0.06
CA VAL A 230 4.30 10.25 0.98
C VAL A 230 4.40 11.71 1.37
N THR A 231 4.87 11.96 2.60
CA THR A 231 5.10 13.31 3.10
C THR A 231 6.59 13.64 3.05
N ILE A 232 6.91 14.78 2.46
CA ILE A 232 8.25 15.37 2.44
C ILE A 232 8.23 16.62 3.29
N ASN A 233 9.14 16.70 4.26
CA ASN A 233 9.22 17.80 5.21
C ASN A 233 10.50 18.59 4.99
N TYR A 234 10.41 19.93 5.15
CA TYR A 234 11.54 20.83 5.14
C TYR A 234 11.55 21.60 6.46
N VAL A 235 12.62 21.49 7.21
CA VAL A 235 12.75 22.11 8.51
C VAL A 235 14.08 22.83 8.65
N VAL A 236 14.11 23.91 9.41
CA VAL A 236 15.37 24.54 9.82
C VAL A 236 15.97 23.71 10.94
N GLU A 237 17.26 23.43 10.86
CA GLU A 237 17.99 22.68 11.89
C GLU A 237 17.78 23.36 13.27
N PRO A 238 17.49 22.60 14.35
CA PRO A 238 17.04 23.16 15.63
C PRO A 238 17.93 24.23 16.25
N LYS A 239 19.27 24.14 16.07
CA LYS A 239 20.24 25.10 16.60
C LYS A 239 20.32 26.39 15.79
N SER A 240 19.85 26.38 14.54
CA SER A 240 19.89 27.53 13.62
C SER A 240 18.54 28.15 13.30
N THR A 241 17.47 27.80 14.05
CA THR A 241 16.09 28.28 13.82
C THR A 241 15.91 29.80 13.84
N LYS A 242 16.80 30.53 14.53
CA LYS A 242 16.81 31.99 14.56
C LYS A 242 17.62 32.62 13.42
N MET A 243 18.37 31.81 12.69
CA MET A 243 19.34 32.27 11.69
C MET A 243 18.76 32.33 10.29
N GLY A 244 17.67 31.59 10.03
CA GLY A 244 17.03 31.55 8.71
C GLY A 244 15.62 31.05 8.74
N SER A 245 14.97 31.08 7.59
CA SER A 245 13.61 30.60 7.35
C SER A 245 13.53 29.85 6.02
N LEU A 246 12.42 29.16 5.80
CA LEU A 246 12.11 28.43 4.57
C LEU A 246 10.86 29.03 3.93
N ASP A 247 10.83 29.10 2.60
CA ASP A 247 9.64 29.54 1.85
C ASP A 247 8.53 28.48 1.91
N ASN A 248 8.91 27.18 1.92
CA ASN A 248 8.03 26.06 2.13
C ASN A 248 8.49 25.27 3.36
N ALA A 249 7.89 25.55 4.51
CA ALA A 249 8.15 24.87 5.79
C ALA A 249 6.97 23.97 6.21
N LYS A 250 6.07 23.65 5.28
CA LYS A 250 4.92 22.77 5.52
C LYS A 250 5.20 21.38 5.00
N ASP A 251 4.48 20.42 5.56
CA ASP A 251 4.46 19.05 5.06
C ASP A 251 3.93 19.04 3.62
N GLU A 252 4.74 18.55 2.70
CA GLU A 252 4.40 18.41 1.30
C GLU A 252 3.95 16.98 1.03
N ALA A 253 2.63 16.78 0.82
CA ALA A 253 2.07 15.49 0.43
C ALA A 253 2.27 15.29 -1.08
N VAL A 254 2.90 14.19 -1.46
CA VAL A 254 3.31 13.91 -2.84
C VAL A 254 2.96 12.48 -3.23
N LYS A 255 2.27 12.31 -4.35
CA LYS A 255 2.10 10.99 -4.96
C LYS A 255 3.45 10.45 -5.41
N VAL A 256 3.71 9.17 -5.08
CA VAL A 256 5.07 8.62 -5.21
C VAL A 256 5.54 8.47 -6.65
N ILE A 257 4.61 8.23 -7.61
CA ILE A 257 4.94 8.02 -9.03
C ILE A 257 4.65 9.27 -9.87
N THR A 258 3.40 9.78 -9.79
CA THR A 258 2.93 10.86 -10.66
C THR A 258 3.11 12.24 -10.07
N GLY A 259 3.36 12.34 -8.76
CA GLY A 259 3.51 13.61 -8.06
C GLY A 259 4.74 14.39 -8.51
N THR A 260 4.71 15.69 -8.19
CA THR A 260 5.82 16.63 -8.37
C THR A 260 6.09 17.34 -7.07
N VAL A 261 7.36 17.43 -6.71
CA VAL A 261 7.82 18.09 -5.48
C VAL A 261 8.02 19.58 -5.74
N GLN A 262 7.47 20.42 -4.88
CA GLN A 262 7.66 21.87 -4.93
C GLN A 262 9.08 22.26 -4.48
N GLY A 263 9.57 21.56 -3.46
CA GLY A 263 10.85 21.86 -2.83
C GLY A 263 10.78 23.07 -1.88
N SER A 264 11.94 23.45 -1.33
CA SER A 264 12.04 24.57 -0.42
C SER A 264 13.32 25.37 -0.61
N THR A 265 13.21 26.70 -0.44
CA THR A 265 14.33 27.66 -0.56
C THR A 265 14.65 28.23 0.81
N PRO A 266 15.90 28.15 1.28
CA PRO A 266 16.32 28.71 2.54
C PRO A 266 16.66 30.19 2.38
N THR A 267 16.25 31.03 3.35
CA THR A 267 16.54 32.46 3.39
C THR A 267 17.14 32.84 4.74
N PRO A 268 18.39 33.35 4.80
CA PRO A 268 18.94 33.89 6.04
C PRO A 268 18.10 35.04 6.59
N THR A 269 17.94 35.13 7.91
CA THR A 269 17.15 36.16 8.56
C THR A 269 17.74 37.56 8.34
N ASN A 270 19.06 37.68 8.26
CA ASN A 270 19.80 38.89 7.96
C ASN A 270 21.21 38.60 7.47
N ALA A 271 21.99 39.61 7.11
CA ALA A 271 23.34 39.49 6.57
C ALA A 271 24.37 38.84 7.52
N ASN A 272 24.10 38.76 8.83
CA ASN A 272 25.00 38.09 9.78
C ASN A 272 24.98 36.57 9.69
N TYR A 273 24.05 36.02 8.94
CA TYR A 273 23.91 34.59 8.75
C TYR A 273 24.04 34.22 7.28
N LYS A 274 24.46 33.00 7.02
CA LYS A 274 24.48 32.41 5.69
C LYS A 274 23.93 30.99 5.74
N PHE A 275 23.35 30.54 4.65
CA PHE A 275 22.95 29.15 4.50
C PHE A 275 24.20 28.27 4.30
N GLU A 276 24.31 27.20 5.10
CA GLU A 276 25.45 26.28 5.06
C GLU A 276 25.17 25.05 4.16
N GLY A 277 23.93 24.58 4.16
CA GLY A 277 23.55 23.45 3.33
C GLY A 277 22.29 22.74 3.78
N TRP A 278 21.83 21.84 2.91
CA TRP A 278 20.75 20.90 3.18
C TRP A 278 21.29 19.54 3.63
N TYR A 279 20.59 18.89 4.57
CA TYR A 279 21.01 17.64 5.19
C TYR A 279 19.87 16.64 5.26
N LEU A 280 20.24 15.34 5.27
CA LEU A 280 19.32 14.20 5.38
C LEU A 280 18.97 13.86 6.84
N ASP A 281 19.71 14.41 7.82
CA ASP A 281 19.60 14.10 9.23
C ASP A 281 19.60 15.37 10.08
N GLU A 282 18.91 15.34 11.23
CA GLU A 282 18.78 16.47 12.16
C GLU A 282 20.14 16.93 12.72
N ALA A 283 21.08 16.02 12.87
CA ALA A 283 22.44 16.33 13.34
C ALA A 283 23.28 17.03 12.26
N CYS A 284 22.77 17.16 11.04
CA CYS A 284 23.43 17.77 9.89
C CYS A 284 24.81 17.16 9.62
N THR A 285 24.90 15.83 9.61
CA THR A 285 26.12 15.08 9.31
C THR A 285 26.17 14.58 7.87
N GLN A 286 24.99 14.36 7.23
CA GLN A 286 24.88 13.84 5.88
C GLN A 286 24.24 14.89 4.96
N LYS A 287 25.05 15.46 4.05
CA LYS A 287 24.51 16.40 3.05
C LYS A 287 23.63 15.69 2.03
N VAL A 288 22.62 16.39 1.55
CA VAL A 288 21.83 15.93 0.41
C VAL A 288 22.71 15.85 -0.86
N PRO A 289 22.36 15.00 -1.85
CA PRO A 289 23.07 14.97 -3.11
C PRO A 289 23.12 16.34 -3.79
N ALA A 290 24.28 16.75 -4.28
CA ALA A 290 24.48 18.08 -4.86
C ALA A 290 23.52 18.41 -6.03
N GLY A 291 23.13 17.41 -6.83
CA GLY A 291 22.19 17.58 -7.94
C GLY A 291 20.73 17.86 -7.53
N TRP A 292 20.40 17.80 -6.22
CA TRP A 292 19.07 18.12 -5.70
C TRP A 292 18.89 19.59 -5.33
N VAL A 293 19.99 20.34 -5.30
CA VAL A 293 20.04 21.75 -4.88
C VAL A 293 20.45 22.60 -6.08
N ASP A 294 19.67 23.63 -6.38
CA ASP A 294 19.96 24.56 -7.47
C ASP A 294 20.91 25.70 -7.04
N SER A 295 21.23 26.62 -7.97
CA SER A 295 22.09 27.79 -7.73
C SER A 295 21.52 28.78 -6.73
N ASN A 296 20.21 28.73 -6.43
CA ASN A 296 19.54 29.56 -5.45
C ASN A 296 19.39 28.85 -4.09
N ASN A 297 20.09 27.72 -3.90
CA ASN A 297 20.00 26.84 -2.75
C ASN A 297 18.62 26.18 -2.56
N LYS A 298 17.74 26.20 -3.55
CA LYS A 298 16.46 25.51 -3.49
C LYS A 298 16.70 24.00 -3.56
N LEU A 299 16.22 23.28 -2.55
CA LEU A 299 16.19 21.82 -2.53
C LEU A 299 14.97 21.33 -3.28
N THR A 300 15.18 20.43 -4.24
CA THR A 300 14.12 19.69 -4.93
C THR A 300 14.49 18.19 -4.90
N PRO A 301 13.95 17.45 -3.92
CA PRO A 301 14.22 16.01 -3.80
C PRO A 301 13.86 15.25 -5.07
N GLN A 302 14.66 14.26 -5.40
CA GLN A 302 14.47 13.42 -6.59
C GLN A 302 13.92 12.05 -6.20
N LYS A 303 13.31 11.37 -7.17
CA LYS A 303 12.87 9.99 -7.03
C LYS A 303 14.06 9.04 -6.87
N ASN A 304 13.84 7.95 -6.15
CA ASN A 304 14.83 6.89 -5.98
C ASN A 304 15.07 6.11 -7.28
N ALA A 305 15.92 5.08 -7.23
CA ALA A 305 16.26 4.25 -8.39
C ALA A 305 15.07 3.49 -9.00
N LYS A 306 13.95 3.36 -8.26
CA LYS A 306 12.70 2.76 -8.76
C LYS A 306 11.75 3.79 -9.37
N GLY A 307 12.13 5.06 -9.42
CA GLY A 307 11.28 6.14 -9.91
C GLY A 307 10.20 6.60 -8.92
N LEU A 308 10.40 6.37 -7.61
CA LEU A 308 9.44 6.67 -6.55
C LEU A 308 9.98 7.74 -5.61
N TYR A 309 9.13 8.69 -5.21
CA TYR A 309 9.42 9.55 -4.06
C TYR A 309 9.31 8.76 -2.76
N GLU A 310 10.13 9.11 -1.78
CA GLU A 310 10.15 8.51 -0.45
C GLU A 310 9.82 9.58 0.60
N ALA A 311 9.16 9.15 1.68
CA ALA A 311 8.93 10.01 2.84
C ALA A 311 10.28 10.42 3.44
N ALA A 312 10.48 11.73 3.64
CA ALA A 312 11.75 12.25 4.15
C ALA A 312 11.55 13.58 4.87
N THR A 313 12.49 13.88 5.78
CA THR A 313 12.63 15.21 6.38
C THR A 313 14.02 15.75 6.04
N TYR A 314 14.07 16.93 5.46
CA TYR A 314 15.30 17.61 5.08
C TYR A 314 15.56 18.79 5.99
N TYR A 315 16.81 18.96 6.40
CA TYR A 315 17.23 19.94 7.39
C TYR A 315 18.08 21.04 6.74
N ALA A 316 17.60 22.29 6.82
CA ALA A 316 18.34 23.46 6.38
C ALA A 316 19.18 23.99 7.54
N LYS A 317 20.48 24.03 7.37
CA LYS A 317 21.41 24.54 8.36
C LYS A 317 21.92 25.91 7.97
N PHE A 318 21.91 26.83 8.96
CA PHE A 318 22.47 28.16 8.82
C PHE A 318 23.61 28.32 9.82
N GLU A 319 24.55 29.18 9.48
CA GLU A 319 25.68 29.52 10.33
C GLU A 319 25.95 31.01 10.30
N LEU A 320 26.83 31.50 11.22
CA LEU A 320 27.27 32.87 11.23
C LEU A 320 28.04 33.16 9.93
N ASN A 321 27.69 34.27 9.29
CA ASN A 321 28.42 34.82 8.16
C ASN A 321 29.59 35.62 8.70
N VAL A 322 30.78 35.04 8.70
CA VAL A 322 31.99 35.61 9.26
C VAL A 322 33.06 35.84 8.22
N PHE A 323 33.93 36.79 8.50
CA PHE A 323 35.08 37.09 7.65
C PHE A 323 36.34 37.40 8.48
N ASP A 324 37.47 37.31 7.84
CA ASP A 324 38.79 37.72 8.41
C ASP A 324 39.18 39.10 7.90
N LEU A 325 39.56 40.00 8.81
CA LEU A 325 40.02 41.35 8.50
C LEU A 325 41.54 41.43 8.65
N THR A 326 42.26 41.67 7.55
CA THR A 326 43.70 41.93 7.55
C THR A 326 43.98 43.43 7.50
N ILE A 327 44.63 43.95 8.51
CA ILE A 327 45.10 45.30 8.58
C ILE A 327 46.60 45.32 8.25
N THR A 328 46.97 46.03 7.21
CA THR A 328 48.36 46.14 6.76
C THR A 328 48.85 47.58 6.99
N LYS A 329 50.00 47.69 7.63
CA LYS A 329 50.69 48.96 7.82
C LYS A 329 51.71 49.17 6.72
N LYS A 330 51.69 50.35 6.06
CA LYS A 330 52.68 50.77 5.10
C LYS A 330 53.10 52.22 5.32
N GLY A 331 54.37 52.52 5.10
CA GLY A 331 54.85 53.90 5.08
C GLY A 331 55.00 54.41 3.65
N THR A 332 54.84 55.73 3.46
CA THR A 332 55.19 56.44 2.24
C THR A 332 56.66 56.84 2.24
N ALA A 333 57.34 56.74 3.39
CA ALA A 333 58.79 56.91 3.58
C ALA A 333 59.25 55.81 4.54
N ALA A 334 60.57 55.65 4.72
CA ALA A 334 61.13 54.65 5.63
C ALA A 334 60.48 54.75 7.01
N ILE A 335 59.78 53.67 7.42
CA ILE A 335 59.25 53.48 8.75
C ILE A 335 60.32 52.82 9.57
N ASP A 336 60.46 53.25 10.83
CA ASP A 336 61.27 52.54 11.83
C ASP A 336 60.68 51.17 12.08
N GLU A 337 61.46 50.13 11.81
CA GLU A 337 60.99 48.73 11.98
C GLU A 337 60.66 48.35 13.42
N ASN A 338 61.17 49.10 14.40
CA ASN A 338 60.87 48.94 15.82
C ASN A 338 59.67 49.81 16.28
N GLN A 339 59.12 50.67 15.43
CA GLN A 339 57.96 51.46 15.77
C GLN A 339 56.69 50.57 15.78
N SER A 340 55.98 50.54 16.89
CA SER A 340 54.67 49.95 16.99
C SER A 340 53.58 50.96 16.67
N PHE A 341 52.58 50.51 15.90
CA PHE A 341 51.37 51.25 15.53
C PHE A 341 50.18 50.57 16.13
N ILE A 342 49.33 51.29 16.85
CA ILE A 342 48.13 50.77 17.53
C ILE A 342 46.91 51.14 16.71
N PHE A 343 46.09 50.15 16.39
CA PHE A 343 44.87 50.32 15.66
C PHE A 343 43.66 49.93 16.53
N GLU A 344 42.67 50.81 16.60
CA GLU A 344 41.39 50.56 17.14
C GLU A 344 40.45 50.12 16.02
N VAL A 345 39.77 48.97 16.23
CA VAL A 345 38.77 48.43 15.32
C VAL A 345 37.43 48.46 16.02
N ILE A 346 36.49 49.24 15.50
CA ILE A 346 35.16 49.37 16.01
C ILE A 346 34.18 48.73 15.01
N GLY A 347 33.31 47.87 15.46
CA GLY A 347 32.35 47.11 14.64
C GLY A 347 30.93 47.15 15.17
N PRO A 348 30.03 46.38 14.56
CA PRO A 348 28.63 46.28 14.94
C PRO A 348 28.46 45.74 16.36
N ASN A 349 27.28 45.99 16.96
CA ASN A 349 26.89 45.52 18.29
C ASN A 349 27.87 45.87 19.42
N GLY A 350 28.59 47.02 19.32
CA GLY A 350 29.54 47.45 20.32
C GLY A 350 30.88 46.71 20.28
N TYR A 351 31.17 46.00 19.20
CA TYR A 351 32.49 45.36 19.04
C TYR A 351 33.59 46.40 19.02
N THR A 352 34.58 46.22 19.88
CA THR A 352 35.82 46.98 19.90
C THR A 352 36.99 46.03 20.08
N ASN A 353 38.07 46.26 19.31
CA ASN A 353 39.34 45.54 19.46
C ASN A 353 40.51 46.46 19.19
N THR A 354 41.61 46.21 19.86
CA THR A 354 42.85 46.96 19.65
C THR A 354 43.94 45.99 19.21
N VAL A 355 44.59 46.29 18.08
CA VAL A 355 45.69 45.49 17.57
C VAL A 355 46.94 46.37 17.38
N THR A 356 48.11 45.76 17.48
CA THR A 356 49.39 46.42 17.31
C THR A 356 50.14 45.79 16.14
N ILE A 357 50.71 46.66 15.27
CA ILE A 357 51.55 46.27 14.15
C ILE A 357 52.92 46.93 14.32
N GLN A 358 53.99 46.18 14.22
CA GLN A 358 55.35 46.67 14.29
C GLN A 358 55.90 46.93 12.90
N GLY A 359 56.46 48.10 12.66
CA GLY A 359 57.06 48.43 11.34
C GLY A 359 56.01 48.37 10.19
N ASN A 360 56.45 47.85 9.06
CA ASN A 360 55.64 47.57 7.86
C ASN A 360 55.20 46.11 7.84
N ASP A 361 54.21 45.77 8.67
CA ASP A 361 53.70 44.41 8.80
C ASP A 361 52.18 44.39 8.73
N SER A 362 51.56 43.27 9.00
CA SER A 362 50.11 43.11 8.99
C SER A 362 49.64 42.25 10.16
N VAL A 363 48.37 42.44 10.55
CA VAL A 363 47.70 41.62 11.51
C VAL A 363 46.33 41.23 10.98
N THR A 364 45.91 39.96 11.26
CA THR A 364 44.57 39.49 10.86
C THR A 364 43.71 39.22 12.08
N ILE A 365 42.57 39.86 12.11
CA ILE A 365 41.48 39.59 13.07
C ILE A 365 40.51 38.62 12.42
N ARG A 366 40.33 37.43 13.03
CA ARG A 366 39.56 36.36 12.47
C ARG A 366 38.12 36.27 13.00
N GLY A 367 37.22 35.81 12.19
CA GLY A 367 35.87 35.44 12.61
C GLY A 367 34.98 36.63 12.96
N LEU A 368 35.19 37.77 12.31
CA LEU A 368 34.32 38.94 12.46
C LEU A 368 32.97 38.70 11.79
N THR A 369 31.85 39.09 12.43
CA THR A 369 30.51 39.03 11.83
C THR A 369 30.39 40.08 10.73
N VAL A 370 29.66 39.78 9.66
CA VAL A 370 29.44 40.75 8.57
C VAL A 370 28.78 42.03 9.13
N GLY A 371 29.31 43.18 8.77
CA GLY A 371 28.83 44.46 9.21
C GLY A 371 29.81 45.59 8.88
N GLN A 372 29.52 46.79 9.35
CA GLN A 372 30.39 47.92 9.14
C GLN A 372 31.44 47.99 10.24
N TYR A 373 32.70 48.02 9.83
CA TYR A 373 33.85 48.21 10.74
C TYR A 373 34.64 49.46 10.36
N THR A 374 35.12 50.16 11.39
CA THR A 374 36.07 51.26 11.22
C THR A 374 37.40 50.85 11.80
N VAL A 375 38.47 51.14 11.07
CA VAL A 375 39.86 50.94 11.49
C VAL A 375 40.50 52.30 11.59
N ARG A 376 40.97 52.66 12.77
CA ARG A 376 41.60 53.91 13.07
C ARG A 376 42.93 53.71 13.76
N GLU A 377 43.99 54.42 13.30
CA GLU A 377 45.25 54.40 14.00
C GLU A 377 45.23 55.37 15.20
N GLU A 378 45.72 54.95 16.35
CA GLU A 378 45.91 55.78 17.53
C GLU A 378 47.20 56.61 17.38
N THR A 379 47.04 57.85 16.94
CA THR A 379 48.14 58.75 16.58
C THR A 379 48.94 59.26 17.77
N SER A 380 48.41 59.21 18.99
CA SER A 380 49.12 59.66 20.21
C SER A 380 50.35 58.83 20.53
N TRP A 381 50.38 57.58 20.10
CA TRP A 381 51.52 56.66 20.28
C TRP A 381 52.52 56.79 19.15
N SER A 382 52.05 57.00 17.92
CA SER A 382 52.84 57.05 16.71
C SER A 382 52.99 58.48 16.19
N TRP A 383 53.14 59.49 17.07
CA TRP A 383 53.11 60.92 16.82
C TRP A 383 54.11 61.42 15.72
N ARG A 384 55.15 60.64 15.41
CA ARG A 384 56.08 60.93 14.32
C ARG A 384 55.50 60.66 12.93
N TYR A 385 54.34 60.04 12.89
CA TYR A 385 53.73 59.58 11.65
C TYR A 385 52.29 60.05 11.60
N GLN A 386 51.90 60.49 10.43
CA GLN A 386 50.50 60.91 10.15
C GLN A 386 49.84 59.82 9.31
N PRO A 387 48.78 59.12 9.79
CA PRO A 387 48.02 58.17 8.99
C PRO A 387 47.18 58.86 7.91
N ASP A 388 46.87 58.13 6.86
CA ASP A 388 46.04 58.59 5.74
C ASP A 388 44.52 58.67 6.09
N GLY A 389 44.14 58.36 7.34
CA GLY A 389 42.81 58.56 7.84
C GLY A 389 42.17 57.34 8.55
N THR A 390 40.89 57.41 8.71
CA THR A 390 40.05 56.31 9.20
C THR A 390 39.54 55.50 8.00
N HIS A 391 39.65 54.21 8.07
CA HIS A 391 39.22 53.31 7.01
C HIS A 391 37.91 52.59 7.44
N THR A 392 36.94 52.49 6.54
CA THR A 392 35.69 51.81 6.76
C THR A 392 35.64 50.57 5.92
N ILE A 393 35.25 49.45 6.54
CA ILE A 393 35.03 48.17 5.89
C ILE A 393 33.51 47.90 5.98
N THR A 394 32.90 47.61 4.84
CA THR A 394 31.48 47.19 4.72
C THR A 394 31.39 45.79 4.12
N ALA A 395 30.19 45.24 4.04
CA ALA A 395 29.97 43.98 3.40
C ALA A 395 30.50 43.87 1.97
N ASP A 396 30.48 44.98 1.21
CA ASP A 396 30.97 45.07 -0.18
C ASP A 396 32.48 44.90 -0.28
N ASN A 397 33.20 45.14 0.81
CA ASN A 397 34.65 44.94 0.88
C ASN A 397 35.06 43.51 1.18
N ILE A 398 34.10 42.64 1.53
CA ILE A 398 34.34 41.23 1.90
C ILE A 398 34.32 40.40 0.62
N GLN A 399 35.42 39.74 0.31
CA GLN A 399 35.55 38.82 -0.81
C GLN A 399 36.08 37.47 -0.30
N ASN A 400 35.37 36.39 -0.63
CA ASN A 400 35.74 35.03 -0.21
C ASN A 400 35.97 34.88 1.31
N GLY A 401 35.16 35.56 2.15
CA GLY A 401 35.33 35.51 3.60
C GLY A 401 36.52 36.32 4.14
N ALA A 402 37.05 37.25 3.40
CA ALA A 402 38.16 38.08 3.82
C ALA A 402 38.00 39.54 3.36
N ALA A 403 38.48 40.48 4.18
CA ALA A 403 38.64 41.87 3.85
C ALA A 403 40.00 42.35 4.25
N SER A 404 40.50 43.34 3.55
CA SER A 404 41.80 43.93 3.87
C SER A 404 41.75 45.46 3.81
N VAL A 405 42.52 46.08 4.68
CA VAL A 405 42.74 47.52 4.68
C VAL A 405 44.22 47.81 4.83
N THR A 406 44.69 48.79 4.08
CA THR A 406 46.08 49.28 4.18
C THR A 406 46.08 50.70 4.71
N VAL A 407 46.67 50.88 5.87
CA VAL A 407 46.83 52.21 6.50
C VAL A 407 48.27 52.71 6.15
N LYS A 408 48.32 53.84 5.47
CA LYS A 408 49.58 54.44 5.04
C LYS A 408 49.92 55.63 5.95
N ASN A 409 51.19 55.66 6.42
CA ASN A 409 51.68 56.79 7.19
C ASN A 409 52.71 57.57 6.43
N THR A 410 52.64 58.91 6.59
CA THR A 410 53.64 59.85 6.17
C THR A 410 54.45 60.28 7.39
N ARG A 411 55.77 60.27 7.28
CA ARG A 411 56.63 60.79 8.38
C ARG A 411 56.57 62.28 8.39
N THR A 412 56.25 62.82 9.54
CA THR A 412 56.22 64.32 9.73
C THR A 412 57.53 64.82 10.25
N LEU A 413 58.14 65.66 9.46
CA LEU A 413 59.39 66.36 9.83
C LEU A 413 59.00 67.62 10.64
N GLY A 414 59.40 67.75 11.91
CA GLY A 414 59.25 68.95 12.69
C GLY A 414 58.29 68.92 13.89
N GLN A 415 57.63 67.78 14.15
CA GLN A 415 56.71 67.67 15.30
C GLN A 415 57.36 67.12 16.58
N TRP A 416 58.67 67.19 16.69
CA TRP A 416 59.40 66.58 17.80
C TRP A 416 58.99 67.17 19.16
N LEU A 417 58.71 68.46 19.26
CA LEU A 417 58.32 69.15 20.46
C LEU A 417 56.84 68.97 20.85
N ASN A 418 55.95 68.82 19.83
CA ASN A 418 54.52 68.60 20.09
C ASN A 418 54.22 67.15 20.53
N GLY A 419 54.99 66.20 20.04
CA GLY A 419 54.83 64.79 20.43
C GLY A 419 55.26 64.48 21.87
N CYS A 420 56.31 65.13 22.32
CA CYS A 420 56.74 64.97 23.72
C CYS A 420 55.68 65.59 24.67
N SER A 421 55.12 66.74 24.37
CA SER A 421 54.02 67.34 25.14
C SER A 421 52.78 66.45 25.18
N TYR A 422 52.42 65.91 24.07
CA TYR A 422 51.23 65.04 23.97
C TYR A 422 51.40 63.72 24.71
N ALA A 423 52.52 63.07 24.59
CA ALA A 423 52.83 61.84 25.31
C ALA A 423 52.90 62.09 26.84
N ILE A 424 53.47 63.18 27.27
CA ILE A 424 53.49 63.58 28.67
C ILE A 424 52.10 63.90 29.18
N ASN A 425 51.27 64.68 28.44
CA ASN A 425 49.89 64.95 28.82
C ASN A 425 49.01 63.72 28.91
N ARG A 426 49.16 62.77 28.00
CA ARG A 426 48.43 61.51 28.06
C ARG A 426 48.90 60.61 29.20
N TRP A 427 50.19 60.58 29.48
CA TRP A 427 50.71 59.89 30.64
C TRP A 427 50.16 60.47 31.93
N ILE A 428 50.14 61.78 32.04
CA ILE A 428 49.55 62.52 33.17
C ILE A 428 48.05 62.20 33.31
N ASN A 429 47.28 62.28 32.18
CA ASN A 429 45.84 62.01 32.22
C ASN A 429 45.49 60.51 32.46
N ASN A 430 46.29 59.60 31.98
CA ASN A 430 45.95 58.14 32.18
C ASN A 430 46.56 57.53 33.41
N VAL A 431 47.70 58.05 33.88
CA VAL A 431 48.41 57.47 35.06
C VAL A 431 48.20 58.29 36.31
N VAL A 432 48.19 59.63 36.23
CA VAL A 432 48.08 60.48 37.43
C VAL A 432 46.63 60.79 37.77
N LEU A 433 45.73 61.01 36.78
CA LEU A 433 44.33 61.36 37.03
C LEU A 433 43.40 60.18 37.24
N LYS A 434 43.82 58.94 36.96
CA LYS A 434 43.08 57.73 37.31
C LYS A 434 43.46 57.08 38.65
N SER A 435 44.39 57.72 39.37
CA SER A 435 44.78 57.28 40.71
C SER A 435 44.14 58.08 41.86
N HIS A 436 43.01 58.74 41.57
CA HIS A 436 42.14 59.37 42.55
C HIS A 436 40.67 58.97 42.36
#